data_cfa7078da975bf253c056e6f85059e88
#
_entry.id   cfa7078da975bf253c056e6f85059e88
#
_cell.length_a   1.000
_cell.length_b   1.000
_cell.length_c   1.000
_cell.angle_alpha   90.00
_cell.angle_beta   90.00
_cell.angle_gamma   90.00
#
_symmetry.space_group_name_H-M   'P 1'
#
loop_
_entity.id
_entity.type
_entity.pdbx_description
1 polymer ?
#
loop_
_entity_poly.entity_id
_entity_poly.type
_entity_poly.pdbx_seq_one_letter_code
_entity_poly.pdbx_strand_id
1 'polypeptide(L)'
;MKQGEREPLIPKHGGYRKLKSFQVAQLAYDVTVRFCDRYIERRSRTHDQMVQAARSGVQNIAEGSQASGTSKKMELKLTNVARASLEELRLDYEDFLRQRGLPLWAPDDPRRKALVARRCRSADEVAAWVKETALRDAPPPPDMLKRSDAGASSIPSMPSISSIYACVSANAALVLIEVATALL
;
A
#
# COMPACT_ATOMS: atom_id res chain seq x y z
N MET A 1 54.01 -15.94 4.80
CA MET A 1 53.15 -15.84 6.00
C MET A 1 51.92 -15.08 5.59
N LYS A 2 50.78 -15.78 5.46
CA LYS A 2 49.46 -15.16 5.15
C LYS A 2 49.00 -14.46 6.41
N GLN A 3 48.89 -13.13 6.42
CA GLN A 3 48.24 -12.38 7.48
C GLN A 3 46.77 -12.86 7.53
N GLY A 4 46.39 -13.52 8.62
CA GLY A 4 45.00 -13.92 8.86
C GLY A 4 44.15 -12.68 8.95
N GLU A 5 43.20 -12.52 8.01
CA GLU A 5 42.11 -11.58 8.13
C GLU A 5 41.40 -11.85 9.46
N ARG A 6 41.50 -10.93 10.38
CA ARG A 6 40.78 -11.01 11.66
C ARG A 6 39.28 -10.90 11.32
N GLU A 7 38.53 -11.96 11.60
CA GLU A 7 37.07 -11.89 11.53
C GLU A 7 36.56 -10.67 12.31
N PRO A 8 35.67 -9.85 11.72
CA PRO A 8 35.14 -8.69 12.43
C PRO A 8 34.40 -9.16 13.70
N LEU A 9 34.70 -8.51 14.85
CA LEU A 9 34.05 -8.79 16.13
C LEU A 9 32.53 -8.76 16.11
N ILE A 10 31.96 -8.00 15.15
CA ILE A 10 30.53 -7.91 14.94
C ILE A 10 30.25 -8.26 13.48
N PRO A 11 29.49 -9.33 13.19
CA PRO A 11 29.08 -9.67 11.83
C PRO A 11 28.30 -8.52 11.18
N LYS A 12 28.48 -8.32 9.87
CA LYS A 12 27.66 -7.34 9.12
C LYS A 12 26.20 -7.77 9.16
N HIS A 13 25.36 -7.06 9.92
CA HIS A 13 23.93 -7.28 10.03
C HIS A 13 23.19 -5.94 9.96
N GLY A 14 21.85 -5.95 9.84
CA GLY A 14 21.04 -4.73 9.91
C GLY A 14 20.97 -3.90 8.62
N GLY A 15 21.25 -4.49 7.46
CA GLY A 15 21.13 -3.79 6.18
C GLY A 15 19.69 -3.59 5.68
N TYR A 16 18.71 -3.43 6.58
CA TYR A 16 17.28 -3.41 6.27
C TYR A 16 16.87 -2.39 5.20
N ARG A 17 17.55 -1.23 5.12
CA ARG A 17 17.26 -0.21 4.08
C ARG A 17 17.43 -0.72 2.65
N LYS A 18 18.21 -1.79 2.45
CA LYS A 18 18.42 -2.45 1.16
C LYS A 18 17.40 -3.55 0.88
N LEU A 19 16.65 -4.00 1.89
CA LEU A 19 15.62 -5.01 1.73
C LEU A 19 14.45 -4.46 0.93
N LYS A 20 14.02 -5.19 -0.08
CA LYS A 20 12.86 -4.81 -0.89
C LYS A 20 11.57 -4.80 -0.07
N SER A 21 11.41 -5.75 0.86
CA SER A 21 10.28 -5.78 1.80
C SER A 21 10.21 -4.48 2.62
N PHE A 22 11.33 -3.99 3.16
CA PHE A 22 11.39 -2.73 3.88
C PHE A 22 11.03 -1.54 2.99
N GLN A 23 11.61 -1.45 1.77
CA GLN A 23 11.36 -0.34 0.86
C GLN A 23 9.89 -0.25 0.44
N VAL A 24 9.26 -1.39 0.14
CA VAL A 24 7.84 -1.42 -0.25
C VAL A 24 6.93 -1.17 0.94
N ALA A 25 7.24 -1.71 2.13
CA ALA A 25 6.48 -1.42 3.35
C ALA A 25 6.58 0.07 3.73
N GLN A 26 7.76 0.69 3.59
CA GLN A 26 7.95 2.13 3.80
C GLN A 26 7.10 2.95 2.83
N LEU A 27 7.07 2.57 1.55
CA LEU A 27 6.21 3.20 0.55
C LEU A 27 4.73 3.05 0.91
N ALA A 28 4.31 1.86 1.34
CA ALA A 28 2.94 1.62 1.79
C ALA A 28 2.58 2.50 3.00
N TYR A 29 3.51 2.68 3.95
CA TYR A 29 3.33 3.60 5.09
C TYR A 29 3.14 5.06 4.62
N ASP A 30 4.02 5.57 3.74
CA ASP A 30 3.95 6.94 3.24
C ASP A 30 2.65 7.20 2.46
N VAL A 31 2.20 6.21 1.68
CA VAL A 31 0.91 6.24 0.98
C VAL A 31 -0.25 6.23 1.97
N THR A 32 -0.15 5.42 3.05
CA THR A 32 -1.20 5.32 4.08
C THR A 32 -1.38 6.64 4.83
N VAL A 33 -0.29 7.31 5.22
CA VAL A 33 -0.38 8.64 5.85
C VAL A 33 -1.15 9.62 4.96
N ARG A 34 -0.78 9.73 3.69
CA ARG A 34 -1.47 10.61 2.74
C ARG A 34 -2.93 10.22 2.50
N PHE A 35 -3.19 8.92 2.44
CA PHE A 35 -4.55 8.39 2.28
C PHE A 35 -5.42 8.77 3.48
N CYS A 36 -4.92 8.53 4.69
CA CYS A 36 -5.64 8.84 5.91
C CYS A 36 -5.91 10.35 6.03
N ASP A 37 -4.90 11.20 5.78
CA ASP A 37 -5.06 12.66 5.81
C ASP A 37 -6.12 13.17 4.82
N ARG A 38 -6.35 12.48 3.72
CA ARG A 38 -7.26 12.90 2.66
C ARG A 38 -8.66 12.32 2.77
N TYR A 39 -8.79 11.05 3.19
CA TYR A 39 -10.04 10.28 3.06
C TYR A 39 -10.62 9.79 4.38
N ILE A 40 -9.88 9.88 5.48
CA ILE A 40 -10.30 9.46 6.82
C ILE A 40 -10.40 10.72 7.69
N GLU A 41 -11.43 10.77 8.53
CA GLU A 41 -11.56 11.86 9.47
C GLU A 41 -10.36 11.88 10.44
N ARG A 42 -9.70 13.03 10.53
CA ARG A 42 -8.43 13.22 11.26
C ARG A 42 -8.51 12.91 12.76
N ARG A 43 -9.70 13.05 13.35
CA ARG A 43 -9.97 12.75 14.76
C ARG A 43 -10.52 11.35 14.99
N SER A 44 -10.68 10.55 13.93
CA SER A 44 -11.18 9.20 14.05
C SER A 44 -10.09 8.27 14.54
N ARG A 45 -10.47 7.31 15.37
CA ARG A 45 -9.57 6.24 15.83
C ARG A 45 -9.02 5.42 14.65
N THR A 46 -9.81 5.26 13.60
CA THR A 46 -9.39 4.53 12.39
C THR A 46 -8.18 5.18 11.73
N HIS A 47 -8.12 6.54 11.68
CA HIS A 47 -6.96 7.26 11.16
C HIS A 47 -5.67 6.84 11.88
N ASP A 48 -5.68 6.90 13.21
CA ASP A 48 -4.52 6.57 14.03
C ASP A 48 -4.15 5.08 13.94
N GLN A 49 -5.15 4.20 13.91
CA GLN A 49 -4.95 2.75 13.79
C GLN A 49 -4.29 2.37 12.47
N MET A 50 -4.78 2.87 11.33
CA MET A 50 -4.20 2.61 10.01
C MET A 50 -2.73 3.10 9.93
N VAL A 51 -2.46 4.32 10.38
CA VAL A 51 -1.10 4.88 10.39
C VAL A 51 -0.19 4.07 11.31
N GLN A 52 -0.68 3.66 12.49
CA GLN A 52 0.08 2.87 13.43
C GLN A 52 0.35 1.45 12.93
N ALA A 53 -0.61 0.80 12.29
CA ALA A 53 -0.43 -0.52 11.68
C ALA A 53 0.64 -0.48 10.56
N ALA A 54 0.56 0.52 9.67
CA ALA A 54 1.55 0.73 8.62
C ALA A 54 2.96 0.95 9.20
N ARG A 55 3.08 1.84 10.20
CA ARG A 55 4.33 2.14 10.90
C ARG A 55 4.90 0.90 11.60
N SER A 56 4.06 0.15 12.29
CA SER A 56 4.45 -1.09 12.99
C SER A 56 5.01 -2.13 12.01
N GLY A 57 4.39 -2.30 10.85
CA GLY A 57 4.89 -3.18 9.79
C GLY A 57 6.33 -2.83 9.40
N VAL A 58 6.61 -1.56 9.09
CA VAL A 58 7.95 -1.07 8.70
C VAL A 58 8.98 -1.27 9.82
N GLN A 59 8.63 -0.92 11.06
CA GLN A 59 9.56 -0.99 12.19
C GLN A 59 9.94 -2.43 12.50
N ASN A 60 8.98 -3.34 12.53
CA ASN A 60 9.24 -4.74 12.80
C ASN A 60 10.10 -5.42 11.71
N ILE A 61 10.01 -4.99 10.44
CA ILE A 61 10.94 -5.43 9.39
C ILE A 61 12.37 -4.97 9.69
N ALA A 62 12.55 -3.71 10.08
CA ALA A 62 13.85 -3.15 10.40
C ALA A 62 14.47 -3.84 11.63
N GLU A 63 13.70 -3.98 12.70
CA GLU A 63 14.13 -4.64 13.95
C GLU A 63 14.47 -6.12 13.73
N GLY A 64 13.65 -6.84 12.94
CA GLY A 64 13.91 -8.22 12.56
C GLY A 64 15.22 -8.38 11.80
N SER A 65 15.48 -7.49 10.83
CA SER A 65 16.76 -7.47 10.12
C SER A 65 17.96 -7.18 11.03
N GLN A 66 17.80 -6.32 12.03
CA GLN A 66 18.86 -6.08 13.01
C GLN A 66 19.08 -7.28 13.94
N ALA A 67 17.99 -7.91 14.39
CA ALA A 67 18.05 -9.08 15.24
C ALA A 67 18.65 -10.32 14.54
N SER A 68 18.65 -10.35 13.20
CA SER A 68 19.13 -11.50 12.42
C SER A 68 20.57 -11.89 12.70
N GLY A 69 21.42 -10.93 13.10
CA GLY A 69 22.81 -11.15 13.47
C GLY A 69 23.01 -11.81 14.85
N THR A 70 21.98 -11.81 15.71
CA THR A 70 22.10 -12.31 17.09
C THR A 70 21.12 -13.45 17.38
N SER A 71 19.93 -13.46 16.79
CA SER A 71 18.90 -14.45 17.08
C SER A 71 17.93 -14.65 15.91
N LYS A 72 18.04 -15.78 15.23
CA LYS A 72 17.09 -16.21 14.20
C LYS A 72 15.66 -16.36 14.72
N LYS A 73 15.49 -16.77 15.98
CA LYS A 73 14.17 -16.85 16.62
C LYS A 73 13.53 -15.47 16.75
N MET A 74 14.32 -14.45 17.09
CA MET A 74 13.81 -13.07 17.22
C MET A 74 13.49 -12.49 15.83
N GLU A 75 14.34 -12.70 14.83
CA GLU A 75 14.09 -12.31 13.44
C GLU A 75 12.74 -12.86 12.96
N LEU A 76 12.49 -14.16 13.11
CA LEU A 76 11.23 -14.80 12.74
C LEU A 76 10.03 -14.22 13.49
N LYS A 77 10.17 -13.99 14.80
CA LYS A 77 9.11 -13.39 15.62
C LYS A 77 8.73 -12.01 15.11
N LEU A 78 9.72 -11.15 14.87
CA LEU A 78 9.50 -9.78 14.39
C LEU A 78 8.95 -9.74 12.96
N THR A 79 9.40 -10.65 12.09
CA THR A 79 8.82 -10.81 10.75
C THR A 79 7.34 -11.19 10.82
N ASN A 80 6.95 -12.08 11.72
CA ASN A 80 5.56 -12.44 11.91
C ASN A 80 4.72 -11.27 12.47
N VAL A 81 5.28 -10.46 13.37
CA VAL A 81 4.63 -9.23 13.85
C VAL A 81 4.46 -8.22 12.71
N ALA A 82 5.48 -8.06 11.84
CA ALA A 82 5.37 -7.21 10.67
C ALA A 82 4.24 -7.66 9.73
N ARG A 83 4.13 -8.97 9.46
CA ARG A 83 3.04 -9.55 8.65
C ARG A 83 1.67 -9.29 9.28
N ALA A 84 1.54 -9.50 10.60
CA ALA A 84 0.29 -9.25 11.31
C ALA A 84 -0.14 -7.77 11.22
N SER A 85 0.81 -6.84 11.38
CA SER A 85 0.53 -5.41 11.26
C SER A 85 0.14 -5.00 9.84
N LEU A 86 0.79 -5.57 8.82
CA LEU A 86 0.41 -5.33 7.42
C LEU A 86 -0.94 -5.95 7.07
N GLU A 87 -1.30 -7.07 7.68
CA GLU A 87 -2.61 -7.70 7.52
C GLU A 87 -3.72 -6.87 8.18
N GLU A 88 -3.49 -6.32 9.39
CA GLU A 88 -4.40 -5.38 10.03
C GLU A 88 -4.66 -4.17 9.10
N LEU A 89 -3.61 -3.57 8.57
CA LEU A 89 -3.72 -2.47 7.63
C LEU A 89 -4.49 -2.85 6.36
N ARG A 90 -4.29 -4.06 5.84
CA ARG A 90 -5.02 -4.58 4.67
C ARG A 90 -6.52 -4.62 4.93
N LEU A 91 -6.90 -5.17 6.07
CA LEU A 91 -8.32 -5.25 6.48
C LEU A 91 -8.96 -3.86 6.63
N ASP A 92 -8.25 -2.89 7.18
CA ASP A 92 -8.74 -1.50 7.28
C ASP A 92 -9.03 -0.88 5.90
N TYR A 93 -8.18 -1.13 4.90
CA TYR A 93 -8.42 -0.67 3.53
C TYR A 93 -9.59 -1.39 2.85
N GLU A 94 -9.73 -2.69 3.06
CA GLU A 94 -10.87 -3.46 2.57
C GLU A 94 -12.18 -2.98 3.20
N ASP A 95 -12.17 -2.71 4.49
CA ASP A 95 -13.32 -2.13 5.20
C ASP A 95 -13.66 -0.72 4.71
N PHE A 96 -12.65 0.11 4.43
CA PHE A 96 -12.87 1.42 3.81
C PHE A 96 -13.61 1.31 2.48
N LEU A 97 -13.21 0.40 1.60
CA LEU A 97 -13.87 0.16 0.32
C LEU A 97 -15.28 -0.40 0.54
N ARG A 98 -15.44 -1.43 1.35
CA ARG A 98 -16.71 -2.10 1.64
C ARG A 98 -17.75 -1.13 2.21
N GLN A 99 -17.37 -0.32 3.22
CA GLN A 99 -18.28 0.61 3.88
C GLN A 99 -18.79 1.73 2.95
N ARG A 100 -18.03 2.03 1.88
CA ARG A 100 -18.37 3.06 0.89
C ARG A 100 -18.97 2.50 -0.40
N GLY A 101 -19.17 1.18 -0.47
CA GLY A 101 -19.65 0.53 -1.69
C GLY A 101 -18.69 0.68 -2.87
N LEU A 102 -17.39 0.85 -2.60
CA LEU A 102 -16.35 0.98 -3.61
C LEU A 102 -15.78 -0.40 -3.97
N PRO A 103 -15.48 -0.66 -5.26
CA PRO A 103 -15.01 -1.97 -5.69
C PRO A 103 -13.59 -2.26 -5.19
N LEU A 104 -13.40 -3.45 -4.65
CA LEU A 104 -12.10 -4.07 -4.46
C LEU A 104 -11.65 -4.68 -5.79
N TRP A 105 -10.40 -4.44 -6.20
CA TRP A 105 -9.87 -5.04 -7.43
C TRP A 105 -9.66 -6.54 -7.28
N ALA A 106 -10.15 -7.28 -8.25
CA ALA A 106 -9.92 -8.72 -8.32
C ALA A 106 -8.41 -9.05 -8.43
N PRO A 107 -7.97 -10.23 -8.01
CA PRO A 107 -6.56 -10.62 -8.05
C PRO A 107 -5.91 -10.53 -9.44
N ASP A 108 -6.69 -10.71 -10.50
CA ASP A 108 -6.27 -10.66 -11.91
C ASP A 108 -6.46 -9.28 -12.56
N ASP A 109 -6.96 -8.28 -11.82
CA ASP A 109 -7.17 -6.93 -12.33
C ASP A 109 -5.87 -6.36 -12.95
N PRO A 110 -5.90 -5.90 -14.21
CA PRO A 110 -4.71 -5.44 -14.92
C PRO A 110 -4.04 -4.23 -14.26
N ARG A 111 -4.79 -3.41 -13.51
CA ARG A 111 -4.26 -2.26 -12.78
C ARG A 111 -3.28 -2.68 -11.67
N ARG A 112 -3.53 -3.81 -11.03
CA ARG A 112 -2.61 -4.39 -10.02
C ARG A 112 -1.24 -4.68 -10.64
N LYS A 113 -1.23 -5.37 -11.78
CA LYS A 113 0.00 -5.69 -12.54
C LYS A 113 0.71 -4.42 -13.03
N ALA A 114 -0.06 -3.45 -13.51
CA ALA A 114 0.48 -2.17 -13.99
C ALA A 114 1.18 -1.39 -12.88
N LEU A 115 0.60 -1.32 -11.67
CA LEU A 115 1.23 -0.65 -10.53
C LEU A 115 2.52 -1.35 -10.11
N VAL A 116 2.51 -2.67 -10.01
CA VAL A 116 3.72 -3.45 -9.67
C VAL A 116 4.83 -3.23 -10.71
N ALA A 117 4.48 -3.24 -12.01
CA ALA A 117 5.42 -3.00 -13.12
C ALA A 117 5.99 -1.57 -13.11
N ARG A 118 5.23 -0.58 -12.64
CA ARG A 118 5.67 0.83 -12.52
C ARG A 118 6.83 0.99 -11.55
N ARG A 119 6.94 0.13 -10.52
CA ARG A 119 8.01 0.15 -9.51
C ARG A 119 8.19 1.52 -8.85
N CYS A 120 7.10 2.15 -8.45
CA CYS A 120 7.10 3.44 -7.76
C CYS A 120 8.04 3.40 -6.54
N ARG A 121 8.79 4.49 -6.34
CA ARG A 121 9.78 4.63 -5.26
C ARG A 121 9.36 5.65 -4.21
N SER A 122 8.36 6.47 -4.51
CA SER A 122 7.86 7.51 -3.63
C SER A 122 6.33 7.57 -3.65
N ALA A 123 5.74 8.12 -2.60
CA ALA A 123 4.30 8.34 -2.54
C ALA A 123 3.83 9.37 -3.60
N ASP A 124 4.71 10.24 -4.09
CA ASP A 124 4.40 11.16 -5.21
C ASP A 124 4.23 10.39 -6.52
N GLU A 125 5.10 9.42 -6.80
CA GLU A 125 4.98 8.56 -7.98
C GLU A 125 3.70 7.71 -7.94
N VAL A 126 3.33 7.19 -6.75
CA VAL A 126 2.06 6.49 -6.56
C VAL A 126 0.88 7.42 -6.78
N ALA A 127 0.92 8.65 -6.24
CA ALA A 127 -0.14 9.64 -6.42
C ALA A 127 -0.31 10.04 -7.89
N ALA A 128 0.79 10.20 -8.63
CA ALA A 128 0.76 10.45 -10.07
C ALA A 128 0.09 9.28 -10.83
N TRP A 129 0.49 8.05 -10.51
CA TRP A 129 -0.11 6.85 -11.11
C TRP A 129 -1.61 6.73 -10.77
N VAL A 130 -2.01 7.01 -9.53
CA VAL A 130 -3.41 7.04 -9.09
C VAL A 130 -4.18 8.06 -9.92
N LYS A 131 -3.62 9.26 -10.13
CA LYS A 131 -4.25 10.31 -10.94
C LYS A 131 -4.45 9.85 -12.39
N GLU A 132 -3.42 9.31 -13.02
CA GLU A 132 -3.46 8.78 -14.39
C GLU A 132 -4.56 7.70 -14.52
N THR A 133 -4.61 6.76 -13.56
CA THR A 133 -5.57 5.65 -13.54
C THR A 133 -6.99 6.14 -13.29
N ALA A 134 -7.21 7.01 -12.31
CA ALA A 134 -8.52 7.55 -11.98
C ALA A 134 -9.13 8.36 -13.13
N LEU A 135 -8.30 9.13 -13.85
CA LEU A 135 -8.75 9.89 -15.03
C LEU A 135 -9.15 8.97 -16.20
N ARG A 136 -8.45 7.86 -16.38
CA ARG A 136 -8.80 6.86 -17.40
C ARG A 136 -10.09 6.11 -17.06
N ASP A 137 -10.31 5.82 -15.77
CA ASP A 137 -11.49 5.11 -15.28
C ASP A 137 -12.70 6.06 -15.09
N ALA A 138 -12.50 7.38 -15.19
CA ALA A 138 -13.56 8.36 -15.08
C ALA A 138 -14.52 8.27 -16.30
N PRO A 139 -15.83 8.35 -16.09
CA PRO A 139 -16.78 8.40 -17.18
C PRO A 139 -16.54 9.66 -18.04
N PRO A 140 -16.82 9.60 -19.35
CA PRO A 140 -16.70 10.76 -20.22
C PRO A 140 -17.58 11.91 -19.73
N PRO A 141 -17.16 13.16 -19.91
CA PRO A 141 -17.94 14.32 -19.50
C PRO A 141 -19.35 14.32 -20.16
N PRO A 142 -20.38 14.79 -19.45
CA PRO A 142 -21.78 14.71 -19.87
C PRO A 142 -22.08 15.37 -21.25
N ASP A 143 -21.22 16.29 -21.68
CA ASP A 143 -21.36 16.93 -23.00
C ASP A 143 -21.10 15.99 -24.19
N MET A 144 -20.41 14.87 -23.98
CA MET A 144 -20.20 13.85 -25.03
C MET A 144 -21.35 12.86 -25.14
N LEU A 145 -22.24 12.76 -24.17
CA LEU A 145 -23.37 11.82 -24.12
C LEU A 145 -24.64 12.33 -24.83
N LYS A 146 -24.66 13.57 -25.31
CA LYS A 146 -25.85 14.19 -25.94
C LYS A 146 -26.13 13.77 -27.39
N ARG A 147 -25.53 12.68 -27.88
CA ARG A 147 -25.73 12.22 -29.27
C ARG A 147 -26.23 10.79 -29.43
N SER A 148 -27.04 10.29 -28.53
CA SER A 148 -27.87 9.10 -28.86
C SER A 148 -29.19 9.18 -28.09
N ASP A 149 -30.25 9.39 -28.84
CA ASP A 149 -31.64 9.30 -28.38
C ASP A 149 -31.95 7.93 -27.80
N ALA A 150 -32.76 7.96 -26.78
CA ALA A 150 -33.78 6.99 -26.37
C ALA A 150 -33.63 6.41 -24.95
N GLY A 151 -34.69 6.61 -24.16
CA GLY A 151 -35.11 5.71 -23.10
C GLY A 151 -34.72 6.14 -21.71
N ALA A 152 -35.61 6.88 -21.02
CA ALA A 152 -35.58 7.08 -19.57
C ALA A 152 -35.72 5.74 -18.85
N SER A 153 -34.60 5.17 -18.45
CA SER A 153 -34.52 4.12 -17.44
C SER A 153 -33.49 4.60 -16.40
N SER A 154 -33.84 4.46 -15.14
CA SER A 154 -33.10 4.90 -13.95
C SER A 154 -31.56 4.87 -14.11
N ILE A 155 -30.96 6.04 -14.29
CA ILE A 155 -29.50 6.21 -14.40
C ILE A 155 -28.92 5.83 -13.05
N PRO A 156 -28.07 4.78 -12.94
CA PRO A 156 -27.34 4.51 -11.71
C PRO A 156 -26.50 5.76 -11.40
N SER A 157 -26.53 6.20 -10.15
CA SER A 157 -25.78 7.38 -9.71
C SER A 157 -24.30 7.20 -10.05
N MET A 158 -23.81 8.00 -11.01
CA MET A 158 -22.42 7.95 -11.47
C MET A 158 -21.50 8.23 -10.29
N PRO A 159 -20.44 7.42 -10.09
CA PRO A 159 -19.50 7.67 -9.01
C PRO A 159 -18.86 9.05 -9.18
N SER A 160 -18.78 9.82 -8.10
CA SER A 160 -18.12 11.12 -8.13
C SER A 160 -16.62 10.94 -8.45
N ILE A 161 -16.01 11.92 -9.09
CA ILE A 161 -14.56 11.92 -9.34
C ILE A 161 -13.79 11.67 -8.04
N SER A 162 -14.26 12.25 -6.93
CA SER A 162 -13.65 12.04 -5.60
C SER A 162 -13.72 10.58 -5.15
N SER A 163 -14.84 9.89 -5.38
CA SER A 163 -14.98 8.47 -5.03
C SER A 163 -14.11 7.57 -5.90
N ILE A 164 -13.91 7.91 -7.18
CA ILE A 164 -12.97 7.19 -8.06
C ILE A 164 -11.54 7.31 -7.56
N TYR A 165 -11.10 8.52 -7.20
CA TYR A 165 -9.78 8.73 -6.62
C TYR A 165 -9.59 7.96 -5.30
N ALA A 166 -10.58 7.97 -4.42
CA ALA A 166 -10.53 7.24 -3.16
C ALA A 166 -10.42 5.72 -3.40
N CYS A 167 -11.21 5.19 -4.34
CA CYS A 167 -11.20 3.78 -4.75
C CYS A 167 -9.83 3.36 -5.30
N VAL A 168 -9.29 4.10 -6.27
CA VAL A 168 -8.00 3.79 -6.90
C VAL A 168 -6.87 3.90 -5.87
N SER A 169 -6.91 4.92 -4.97
CA SER A 169 -5.89 5.09 -3.93
C SER A 169 -5.89 3.93 -2.93
N ALA A 170 -7.07 3.49 -2.45
CA ALA A 170 -7.18 2.37 -1.52
C ALA A 170 -6.68 1.06 -2.15
N ASN A 171 -7.11 0.76 -3.37
CA ASN A 171 -6.65 -0.42 -4.09
C ASN A 171 -5.14 -0.38 -4.40
N ALA A 172 -4.58 0.79 -4.70
CA ALA A 172 -3.13 0.94 -4.89
C ALA A 172 -2.36 0.64 -3.60
N ALA A 173 -2.84 1.12 -2.45
CA ALA A 173 -2.26 0.80 -1.15
C ALA A 173 -2.32 -0.71 -0.86
N LEU A 174 -3.46 -1.36 -1.12
CA LEU A 174 -3.62 -2.81 -0.98
C LEU A 174 -2.59 -3.59 -1.80
N VAL A 175 -2.34 -3.19 -3.04
CA VAL A 175 -1.31 -3.83 -3.89
C VAL A 175 0.08 -3.69 -3.27
N LEU A 176 0.44 -2.52 -2.74
CA LEU A 176 1.73 -2.31 -2.09
C LEU A 176 1.88 -3.15 -0.81
N ILE A 177 0.82 -3.25 0.00
CA ILE A 177 0.79 -4.07 1.22
C ILE A 177 1.00 -5.55 0.86
N GLU A 178 0.31 -6.06 -0.15
CA GLU A 178 0.48 -7.44 -0.60
C GLU A 178 1.90 -7.73 -1.11
N VAL A 179 2.48 -6.81 -1.90
CA VAL A 179 3.86 -6.94 -2.36
C VAL A 179 4.83 -6.94 -1.18
N ALA A 180 4.65 -6.04 -0.20
CA ALA A 180 5.49 -6.00 0.99
C ALA A 180 5.41 -7.31 1.77
N THR A 181 4.19 -7.83 1.99
CA THR A 181 3.93 -9.09 2.71
C THR A 181 4.51 -10.31 1.98
N ALA A 182 4.41 -10.35 0.65
CA ALA A 182 4.97 -11.44 -0.16
C ALA A 182 6.51 -11.47 -0.15
N LEU A 183 7.16 -10.35 0.16
CA LEU A 183 8.61 -10.23 0.25
C LEU A 183 9.16 -10.54 1.65
N LEU A 184 8.31 -10.79 2.65
CA LEU A 184 8.64 -11.20 4.03
C LEU A 184 8.67 -12.72 4.18
#